data_156f784a42818f04a4b4be361afb6c97
#
_entry.id   156f784a42818f04a4b4be361afb6c97
#
_cell.length_a   1.000
_cell.length_b   1.000
_cell.length_c   1.000
_cell.angle_alpha   90.00
_cell.angle_beta   90.00
_cell.angle_gamma   90.00
#
_symmetry.space_group_name_H-M   'P 1'
#
loop_
_entity.id
_entity.type
_entity.pdbx_description
1 polymer ?
#
loop_
_entity_poly.entity_id
_entity_poly.type
_entity_poly.pdbx_seq_one_letter_code
_entity_poly.pdbx_strand_id
1 'polypeptide(L)'
;VEATATLNNLRVAPRKLRVVLNAVKGSPDVEVALAQLKFADKYAAHTLHKLLASAVANAGIKFGVNEPARLFIKEAFVNEGPTMRRFRPRAMGRATPVRKRTSAVTIVVAERK
;
A
#
# COMPACT_ATOMS: atom_id res chain seq x y z
N VAL A 1 -0.35 -14.57 15.64
CA VAL A 1 -1.65 -14.14 15.14
C VAL A 1 -1.47 -12.93 14.22
N GLU A 2 -1.75 -13.11 12.94
CA GLU A 2 -1.51 -12.10 11.91
C GLU A 2 -2.71 -11.99 10.97
N ALA A 3 -2.94 -10.80 10.45
CA ALA A 3 -3.92 -10.56 9.41
C ALA A 3 -3.25 -9.80 8.27
N THR A 4 -3.62 -10.13 7.06
CA THR A 4 -3.00 -9.60 5.85
C THR A 4 -4.03 -8.92 4.96
N ALA A 5 -3.64 -7.81 4.34
CA ALA A 5 -4.41 -7.19 3.27
C ALA A 5 -3.49 -6.98 2.08
N THR A 6 -3.98 -7.30 0.90
CA THR A 6 -3.23 -7.20 -0.35
C THR A 6 -4.01 -6.43 -1.38
N LEU A 7 -3.35 -5.53 -2.09
CA LEU A 7 -3.92 -4.81 -3.22
C LEU A 7 -3.03 -5.05 -4.43
N ASN A 8 -3.62 -5.66 -5.46
CA ASN A 8 -2.91 -5.98 -6.70
C ASN A 8 -3.26 -5.00 -7.81
N ASN A 9 -2.38 -4.86 -8.78
CA ASN A 9 -2.62 -4.08 -10.00
C ASN A 9 -2.91 -2.59 -9.73
N LEU A 10 -2.31 -2.04 -8.69
CA LEU A 10 -2.41 -0.62 -8.41
C LEU A 10 -1.56 0.15 -9.42
N ARG A 11 -2.17 1.14 -10.08
CA ARG A 11 -1.49 1.95 -11.10
C ARG A 11 -0.62 3.07 -10.49
N VAL A 12 0.29 2.68 -9.63
CA VAL A 12 1.29 3.58 -9.05
C VAL A 12 2.62 2.87 -9.11
N ALA A 13 3.68 3.58 -9.46
CA ALA A 13 5.00 2.97 -9.53
C ALA A 13 5.42 2.47 -8.13
N PRO A 14 6.02 1.27 -8.02
CA PRO A 14 6.42 0.73 -6.72
C PRO A 14 7.30 1.67 -5.90
N ARG A 15 8.17 2.41 -6.55
CA ARG A 15 9.07 3.36 -5.91
C ARG A 15 8.32 4.42 -5.10
N LYS A 16 7.25 4.98 -5.67
CA LYS A 16 6.44 6.01 -5.01
C LYS A 16 5.70 5.45 -3.80
N LEU A 17 5.21 4.24 -3.90
CA LEU A 17 4.52 3.57 -2.80
C LEU A 17 5.49 3.23 -1.66
N ARG A 18 6.70 2.79 -1.99
CA ARG A 18 7.71 2.45 -0.99
C ARG A 18 8.11 3.64 -0.14
N VAL A 19 8.19 4.82 -0.72
CA VAL A 19 8.51 6.06 0.03
C VAL A 19 7.47 6.29 1.13
N VAL A 20 6.19 6.23 0.79
CA VAL A 20 5.10 6.46 1.74
C VAL A 20 5.04 5.32 2.76
N LEU A 21 5.15 4.08 2.31
CA LEU A 21 5.05 2.91 3.18
C LEU A 21 6.19 2.86 4.20
N ASN A 22 7.41 3.18 3.79
CA ASN A 22 8.56 3.21 4.70
C ASN A 22 8.40 4.28 5.77
N ALA A 23 7.72 5.37 5.47
CA ALA A 23 7.47 6.42 6.46
C ALA A 23 6.55 5.96 7.58
N VAL A 24 5.63 5.02 7.32
CA VAL A 24 4.67 4.55 8.33
C VAL A 24 5.06 3.21 8.98
N LYS A 25 5.99 2.46 8.40
CA LYS A 25 6.41 1.16 8.95
C LYS A 25 7.00 1.25 10.35
N GLY A 26 7.63 2.38 10.67
CA GLY A 26 8.23 2.62 11.99
C GLY A 26 7.25 3.11 13.04
N SER A 27 5.96 3.21 12.72
CA SER A 27 4.96 3.69 13.66
C SER A 27 4.78 2.72 14.82
N PRO A 28 4.56 3.22 16.05
CA PRO A 28 4.41 2.35 17.22
C PRO A 28 3.17 1.46 17.15
N ASP A 29 2.11 1.93 16.50
CA ASP A 29 0.90 1.13 16.31
C ASP A 29 0.18 1.55 15.03
N VAL A 30 -0.88 0.81 14.69
CA VAL A 30 -1.65 1.05 13.47
C VAL A 30 -2.44 2.34 13.56
N GLU A 31 -2.87 2.75 14.75
CA GLU A 31 -3.59 4.02 14.94
C GLU A 31 -2.76 5.21 14.48
N VAL A 32 -1.48 5.26 14.88
CA VAL A 32 -0.55 6.31 14.45
C VAL A 32 -0.30 6.22 12.94
N ALA A 33 -0.13 5.00 12.41
CA ALA A 33 0.08 4.81 10.97
C ALA A 33 -1.11 5.29 10.15
N LEU A 34 -2.33 5.00 10.59
CA LEU A 34 -3.55 5.47 9.91
C LEU A 34 -3.63 6.99 9.92
N ALA A 35 -3.30 7.62 11.05
CA ALA A 35 -3.30 9.08 11.16
C ALA A 35 -2.26 9.70 10.22
N GLN A 36 -1.06 9.14 10.16
CA GLN A 36 -0.01 9.62 9.25
C GLN A 36 -0.45 9.53 7.80
N LEU A 37 -1.07 8.43 7.40
CA LEU A 37 -1.54 8.24 6.04
C LEU A 37 -2.71 9.17 5.70
N LYS A 38 -3.61 9.40 6.65
CA LYS A 38 -4.75 10.29 6.46
C LYS A 38 -4.32 11.73 6.19
N PHE A 39 -3.29 12.20 6.86
CA PHE A 39 -2.83 13.58 6.75
C PHE A 39 -1.63 13.76 5.83
N ALA A 40 -1.13 12.69 5.23
CA ALA A 40 -0.03 12.79 4.27
C ALA A 40 -0.50 13.41 2.96
N ASP A 41 0.32 14.32 2.43
CA ASP A 41 0.01 15.06 1.21
C ASP A 41 0.53 14.33 -0.03
N LYS A 42 0.28 13.01 -0.09
CA LYS A 42 0.68 12.13 -1.19
C LYS A 42 -0.53 11.37 -1.70
N TYR A 43 -0.67 11.28 -3.02
CA TYR A 43 -1.76 10.52 -3.64
C TYR A 43 -1.78 9.06 -3.18
N ALA A 44 -0.62 8.43 -3.14
CA ALA A 44 -0.51 7.02 -2.74
C ALA A 44 -0.91 6.78 -1.28
N ALA A 45 -0.76 7.77 -0.40
CA ALA A 45 -1.10 7.63 1.01
C ALA A 45 -2.59 7.34 1.21
N HIS A 46 -3.45 7.94 0.40
CA HIS A 46 -4.89 7.71 0.49
C HIS A 46 -5.26 6.25 0.21
N THR A 47 -4.65 5.66 -0.81
CA THR A 47 -4.84 4.25 -1.15
C THR A 47 -4.29 3.33 -0.06
N LEU A 48 -3.11 3.64 0.47
CA LEU A 48 -2.51 2.86 1.55
C LEU A 48 -3.31 2.95 2.84
N HIS A 49 -3.93 4.10 3.12
CA HIS A 49 -4.83 4.26 4.27
C HIS A 49 -5.99 3.25 4.17
N LYS A 50 -6.62 3.15 3.01
CA LYS A 50 -7.71 2.20 2.79
C LYS A 50 -7.24 0.75 2.94
N LEU A 51 -6.06 0.44 2.42
CA LEU A 51 -5.51 -0.91 2.52
C LEU A 51 -5.21 -1.28 3.99
N LEU A 52 -4.63 -0.36 4.75
CA LEU A 52 -4.36 -0.58 6.17
C LEU A 52 -5.65 -0.74 6.96
N ALA A 53 -6.67 0.06 6.67
CA ALA A 53 -7.99 -0.09 7.28
C ALA A 53 -8.60 -1.46 6.97
N SER A 54 -8.40 -1.97 5.76
CA SER A 54 -8.82 -3.31 5.36
C SER A 54 -8.10 -4.38 6.19
N ALA A 55 -6.81 -4.21 6.44
CA ALA A 55 -6.04 -5.14 7.26
C ALA A 55 -6.56 -5.17 8.70
N VAL A 56 -6.94 -4.02 9.26
CA VAL A 56 -7.55 -3.93 10.59
C VAL A 56 -8.88 -4.68 10.63
N ALA A 57 -9.72 -4.51 9.60
CA ALA A 57 -10.98 -5.24 9.51
C ALA A 57 -10.76 -6.75 9.42
N ASN A 58 -9.75 -7.19 8.65
CA ASN A 58 -9.40 -8.60 8.54
C ASN A 58 -8.92 -9.16 9.89
N ALA A 59 -8.19 -8.37 10.67
CA ALA A 59 -7.77 -8.76 12.01
C ALA A 59 -8.97 -8.97 12.93
N GLY A 60 -9.98 -8.09 12.84
CA GLY A 60 -11.21 -8.23 13.60
C GLY A 60 -11.95 -9.53 13.28
N ILE A 61 -12.01 -9.89 12.00
CA ILE A 61 -12.66 -11.14 11.57
C ILE A 61 -11.86 -12.37 11.99
N LYS A 62 -10.54 -12.32 11.82
CA LYS A 62 -9.67 -13.49 12.00
C LYS A 62 -9.43 -13.83 13.47
N PHE A 63 -9.21 -12.83 14.31
CA PHE A 63 -8.89 -13.09 15.73
C PHE A 63 -9.54 -12.11 16.72
N GLY A 64 -10.57 -11.40 16.27
CA GLY A 64 -11.41 -10.60 17.16
C GLY A 64 -10.82 -9.29 17.65
N VAL A 65 -9.66 -8.87 17.16
CA VAL A 65 -9.02 -7.61 17.55
C VAL A 65 -9.09 -6.63 16.37
N ASN A 66 -9.92 -5.60 16.49
CA ASN A 66 -10.08 -4.59 15.45
C ASN A 66 -9.78 -3.17 15.94
N GLU A 67 -9.14 -3.04 17.10
CA GLU A 67 -8.72 -1.75 17.63
C GLU A 67 -7.33 -1.41 17.09
N PRO A 68 -7.18 -0.34 16.29
CA PRO A 68 -5.88 -0.01 15.71
C PRO A 68 -4.77 0.20 16.74
N ALA A 69 -5.12 0.68 17.94
CA ALA A 69 -4.13 0.90 18.99
C ALA A 69 -3.52 -0.40 19.53
N ARG A 70 -4.18 -1.53 19.33
CA ARG A 70 -3.70 -2.85 19.78
C ARG A 70 -2.98 -3.63 18.70
N LEU A 71 -2.87 -3.08 17.50
CA LEU A 71 -2.24 -3.71 16.35
C LEU A 71 -0.98 -2.94 15.94
N PHE A 72 -0.03 -3.64 15.37
CA PHE A 72 1.14 -3.02 14.77
C PHE A 72 1.41 -3.61 13.39
N ILE A 73 2.11 -2.87 12.55
CA ILE A 73 2.52 -3.35 11.23
C ILE A 73 3.73 -4.26 11.41
N LYS A 74 3.53 -5.55 11.23
CA LYS A 74 4.60 -6.53 11.33
C LYS A 74 5.47 -6.52 10.08
N GLU A 75 4.81 -6.53 8.91
CA GLU A 75 5.48 -6.48 7.62
C GLU A 75 4.65 -5.63 6.67
N ALA A 76 5.32 -4.92 5.81
CA ALA A 76 4.67 -4.21 4.71
C ALA A 76 5.67 -4.10 3.57
N PHE A 77 5.24 -4.50 2.38
CA PHE A 77 6.11 -4.46 1.22
C PHE A 77 5.33 -4.19 -0.05
N VAL A 78 6.05 -3.69 -1.04
CA VAL A 78 5.50 -3.40 -2.36
C VAL A 78 6.30 -4.20 -3.38
N ASN A 79 5.61 -5.02 -4.15
CA ASN A 79 6.21 -5.78 -5.24
C ASN A 79 5.81 -5.15 -6.57
N GLU A 80 6.67 -5.30 -7.56
CA GLU A 80 6.38 -4.84 -8.91
C GLU A 80 5.32 -5.75 -9.53
N GLY A 81 4.26 -5.15 -10.06
CA GLY A 81 3.22 -5.86 -10.81
C GLY A 81 3.48 -5.84 -12.30
N PRO A 82 2.52 -6.36 -13.10
CA PRO A 82 2.64 -6.31 -14.55
C PRO A 82 2.79 -4.89 -15.07
N THR A 83 3.67 -4.70 -16.03
CA THR A 83 3.85 -3.42 -16.70
C THR A 83 3.03 -3.40 -17.98
N MET A 84 2.14 -2.42 -18.10
CA MET A 84 1.39 -2.22 -19.32
C MET A 84 2.18 -1.30 -20.25
N ARG A 85 2.42 -1.76 -21.47
CA ARG A 85 3.12 -0.97 -22.48
C ARG A 85 2.10 -0.28 -23.36
N ARG A 86 2.31 1.01 -23.58
CA ARG A 86 1.51 1.81 -24.51
C ARG A 86 2.46 2.52 -25.47
N PHE A 87 1.97 2.83 -26.65
CA PHE A 87 2.73 3.57 -27.63
C PHE A 87 2.04 4.90 -27.91
N ARG A 88 2.81 5.97 -27.93
CA ARG A 88 2.32 7.27 -28.36
C ARG A 88 2.88 7.56 -29.74
N PRO A 89 2.03 7.87 -30.73
CA PRO A 89 2.52 8.28 -32.06
C PRO A 89 3.26 9.60 -31.93
N ARG A 90 4.37 9.70 -32.61
CA ARG A 90 5.18 10.90 -32.72
C ARG A 90 5.23 11.37 -34.17
N ALA A 91 5.72 12.59 -34.39
CA ALA A 91 5.91 13.11 -35.72
C ALA A 91 6.76 12.16 -36.58
N MET A 92 6.55 12.15 -37.89
CA MET A 92 7.28 11.31 -38.84
C MET A 92 7.00 9.78 -38.65
N GLY A 93 5.83 9.43 -38.18
CA GLY A 93 5.42 8.03 -38.06
C GLY A 93 6.12 7.21 -36.97
N ARG A 94 6.90 7.86 -36.11
CA ARG A 94 7.56 7.18 -35.00
C ARG A 94 6.60 6.98 -33.85
N ALA A 95 6.73 5.85 -33.14
CA ALA A 95 6.00 5.58 -31.92
C ALA A 95 6.97 5.54 -30.75
N THR A 96 6.60 6.20 -29.65
CA THR A 96 7.38 6.18 -28.41
C THR A 96 6.71 5.26 -27.39
N PRO A 97 7.42 4.26 -26.85
CA PRO A 97 6.82 3.38 -25.85
C PRO A 97 6.58 4.14 -24.53
N VAL A 98 5.42 3.92 -23.94
CA VAL A 98 5.06 4.45 -22.63
C VAL A 98 4.77 3.23 -21.73
N ARG A 99 5.50 3.15 -20.61
CA ARG A 99 5.30 2.06 -19.66
C ARG A 99 4.40 2.51 -18.54
N LYS A 100 3.30 1.78 -18.32
CA LYS A 100 2.40 1.98 -17.19
C LYS A 100 2.69 0.90 -16.16
N ARG A 101 3.48 1.26 -15.16
CA ARG A 101 3.87 0.31 -14.11
C ARG A 101 2.76 0.14 -13.11
N THR A 102 2.59 -1.08 -12.63
CA THR A 102 1.65 -1.39 -11.56
C THR A 102 2.40 -1.96 -10.37
N SER A 103 1.73 -2.00 -9.23
CA SER A 103 2.32 -2.46 -7.97
C SER A 103 1.36 -3.39 -7.25
N ALA A 104 1.92 -4.31 -6.48
CA ALA A 104 1.19 -5.14 -5.55
C ALA A 104 1.67 -4.80 -4.14
N VAL A 105 0.77 -4.36 -3.27
CA VAL A 105 1.08 -3.95 -1.91
C VAL A 105 0.51 -4.98 -0.93
N THR A 106 1.33 -5.41 0.01
CA THR A 106 0.90 -6.32 1.08
C THR A 106 1.23 -5.70 2.42
N ILE A 107 0.25 -5.66 3.32
CA ILE A 107 0.43 -5.20 4.69
C ILE A 107 0.00 -6.32 5.62
N VAL A 108 0.88 -6.68 6.54
CA VAL A 108 0.62 -7.69 7.57
C VAL A 108 0.57 -6.99 8.92
N VAL A 109 -0.54 -7.11 9.61
CA VAL A 109 -0.71 -6.56 10.96
C VAL A 109 -0.78 -7.70 11.97
N ALA A 110 -0.30 -7.45 13.18
CA ALA A 110 -0.32 -8.41 14.25
C ALA A 110 -0.77 -7.72 15.54
N GLU A 111 -1.30 -8.52 16.47
CA GLU A 111 -1.69 -8.00 17.78
C GLU A 111 -0.44 -7.75 18.63
N ARG A 112 -0.41 -6.57 19.24
CA ARG A 112 0.64 -6.20 20.18
C ARG A 112 0.40 -6.93 21.51
N LYS A 113 1.43 -7.57 21.98
CA LYS A 113 1.38 -8.25 23.27
C LYS A 113 1.67 -7.30 24.42
#